data_e06815aa07693d13d3dcbf727bfa0359
#
_entry.id   e06815aa07693d13d3dcbf727bfa0359
#
_cell.length_a   1.000
_cell.length_b   1.000
_cell.length_c   1.000
_cell.angle_alpha   90.00
_cell.angle_beta   90.00
_cell.angle_gamma   90.00
#
_symmetry.space_group_name_H-M   'P 1'
#
loop_
_entity.id
_entity.type
_entity.pdbx_description
1 polymer ?
#
loop_
_entity_poly.entity_id
_entity_poly.type
_entity_poly.pdbx_seq_one_letter_code
_entity_poly.pdbx_strand_id
1 'polypeptide(L)'
;METKKKGFPTAFWTCAATEIFERLSYYLGRSLILIFATATVATGGLGLSDTVAANMQSNLTAFSYLLPLFGGIVVDRYIGAKYTTPVGMMIAGVGYYMGSVATTATGVYAMIFLVSLGLALFKNGPIIGRVITEKEQMDPAFAMRYTLVNVGAFIGTFLVGILYKDVFAKDGVLGFAPCFKIAALIMFLGACWYFFVCWRFLGDVGKRPFKKTKTQE
;
A
#
# COMPACT_ATOMS: atom_id res chain seq x y z
N MET A 1 24.99 32.18 15.15
CA MET A 1 24.92 31.66 13.77
C MET A 1 23.71 30.75 13.70
N GLU A 2 22.61 31.22 13.12
CA GLU A 2 21.45 30.36 12.85
C GLU A 2 21.87 29.40 11.76
N THR A 3 22.02 28.13 12.11
CA THR A 3 22.16 27.05 11.13
C THR A 3 20.83 26.95 10.34
N LYS A 4 20.80 27.44 9.11
CA LYS A 4 19.71 27.24 8.18
C LYS A 4 19.35 25.74 8.20
N LYS A 5 18.20 25.38 8.77
CA LYS A 5 17.68 24.02 8.71
C LYS A 5 17.58 23.61 7.23
N LYS A 6 18.47 22.74 6.79
CA LYS A 6 18.38 22.15 5.45
C LYS A 6 17.06 21.39 5.34
N GLY A 7 16.29 21.66 4.30
CA GLY A 7 15.08 20.89 4.00
C GLY A 7 15.41 19.42 3.71
N PHE A 8 14.39 18.55 3.75
CA PHE A 8 14.57 17.14 3.39
C PHE A 8 15.02 16.99 1.94
N PRO A 9 15.89 16.01 1.64
CA PRO A 9 16.36 15.76 0.27
C PRO A 9 15.22 15.36 -0.66
N THR A 10 15.36 15.62 -1.96
CA THR A 10 14.34 15.25 -2.98
C THR A 10 14.00 13.76 -2.95
N ALA A 11 14.99 12.90 -2.70
CA ALA A 11 14.79 11.46 -2.56
C ALA A 11 13.83 11.10 -1.41
N PHE A 12 13.83 11.87 -0.31
CA PHE A 12 12.85 11.71 0.77
C PHE A 12 11.43 11.98 0.27
N TRP A 13 11.20 13.12 -0.38
CA TRP A 13 9.88 13.52 -0.85
C TRP A 13 9.31 12.56 -1.90
N THR A 14 10.15 12.10 -2.83
CA THR A 14 9.72 11.13 -3.85
C THR A 14 9.34 9.79 -3.23
N CYS A 15 10.10 9.30 -2.25
CA CYS A 15 9.77 8.09 -1.51
C CYS A 15 8.53 8.27 -0.62
N ALA A 16 8.42 9.40 0.07
CA ALA A 16 7.27 9.70 0.93
C ALA A 16 5.96 9.79 0.13
N ALA A 17 6.01 10.35 -1.10
CA ALA A 17 4.85 10.35 -2.00
C ALA A 17 4.40 8.93 -2.37
N THR A 18 5.31 7.96 -2.46
CA THR A 18 4.97 6.55 -2.73
C THR A 18 4.09 5.96 -1.61
N GLU A 19 4.30 6.39 -0.36
CA GLU A 19 3.45 5.97 0.76
C GLU A 19 2.00 6.44 0.59
N ILE A 20 1.78 7.62 0.00
CA ILE A 20 0.43 8.13 -0.25
C ILE A 20 -0.30 7.21 -1.23
N PHE A 21 0.32 6.84 -2.35
CA PHE A 21 -0.29 5.92 -3.33
C PHE A 21 -0.65 4.58 -2.70
N GLU A 22 0.28 4.02 -1.94
CA GLU A 22 0.09 2.72 -1.30
C GLU A 22 -1.01 2.79 -0.24
N ARG A 23 -0.97 3.76 0.67
CA ARG A 23 -1.98 3.91 1.72
C ARG A 23 -3.37 4.24 1.16
N LEU A 24 -3.45 5.15 0.21
CA LEU A 24 -4.71 5.51 -0.44
C LEU A 24 -5.38 4.27 -1.05
N SER A 25 -4.65 3.50 -1.85
CA SER A 25 -5.15 2.27 -2.44
C SER A 25 -5.54 1.22 -1.38
N TYR A 26 -4.69 1.01 -0.37
CA TYR A 26 -4.94 0.05 0.69
C TYR A 26 -6.23 0.36 1.47
N TYR A 27 -6.40 1.60 1.92
CA TYR A 27 -7.58 1.98 2.69
C TYR A 27 -8.85 2.03 1.85
N LEU A 28 -8.74 2.40 0.56
CA LEU A 28 -9.86 2.30 -0.39
C LEU A 28 -10.30 0.85 -0.52
N GLY A 29 -9.40 -0.08 -0.83
CA GLY A 29 -9.72 -1.49 -0.98
C GLY A 29 -10.20 -2.15 0.31
N ARG A 30 -9.54 -1.88 1.45
CA ARG A 30 -9.91 -2.42 2.76
C ARG A 30 -11.33 -2.02 3.17
N SER A 31 -11.71 -0.76 2.96
CA SER A 31 -13.05 -0.27 3.32
C SER A 31 -14.13 -0.87 2.44
N LEU A 32 -13.81 -1.20 1.18
CA LEU A 32 -14.75 -1.85 0.26
C LEU A 32 -15.06 -3.30 0.61
N ILE A 33 -14.11 -4.06 1.16
CA ILE A 33 -14.28 -5.51 1.36
C ILE A 33 -15.53 -5.82 2.18
N LEU A 34 -15.72 -5.14 3.31
CA LEU A 34 -16.86 -5.39 4.18
C LEU A 34 -18.18 -5.11 3.46
N ILE A 35 -18.28 -3.95 2.82
CA ILE A 35 -19.51 -3.50 2.15
C ILE A 35 -19.81 -4.38 0.93
N PHE A 36 -18.79 -4.72 0.14
CA PHE A 36 -18.91 -5.59 -1.02
C PHE A 36 -19.36 -7.00 -0.64
N ALA A 37 -18.78 -7.55 0.43
CA ALA A 37 -19.10 -8.90 0.90
C ALA A 37 -20.53 -9.02 1.44
N THR A 38 -21.04 -7.98 2.15
CA THR A 38 -22.38 -8.00 2.75
C THR A 38 -23.48 -7.50 1.81
N ALA A 39 -23.18 -6.64 0.84
CA ALA A 39 -24.16 -6.16 -0.12
C ALA A 39 -24.81 -7.34 -0.88
N THR A 40 -26.10 -7.20 -1.18
CA THR A 40 -26.86 -8.24 -1.88
C THR A 40 -26.31 -8.49 -3.29
N VAL A 41 -26.50 -9.70 -3.81
CA VAL A 41 -26.09 -10.04 -5.18
C VAL A 41 -26.81 -9.16 -6.20
N ALA A 42 -28.06 -8.79 -5.94
CA ALA A 42 -28.84 -7.88 -6.79
C ALA A 42 -28.21 -6.50 -6.93
N THR A 43 -27.50 -6.03 -5.90
CA THR A 43 -26.79 -4.75 -5.91
C THR A 43 -25.32 -4.87 -6.28
N GLY A 44 -24.88 -6.02 -6.78
CA GLY A 44 -23.49 -6.27 -7.23
C GLY A 44 -22.54 -6.70 -6.12
N GLY A 45 -23.03 -7.04 -4.92
CA GLY A 45 -22.26 -7.61 -3.83
C GLY A 45 -22.26 -9.13 -3.83
N LEU A 46 -21.76 -9.74 -2.74
CA LEU A 46 -21.68 -11.21 -2.60
C LEU A 46 -22.78 -11.83 -1.75
N GLY A 47 -23.56 -11.04 -1.02
CA GLY A 47 -24.64 -11.52 -0.15
C GLY A 47 -24.17 -12.40 1.00
N LEU A 48 -22.94 -12.24 1.47
CA LEU A 48 -22.36 -13.03 2.56
C LEU A 48 -22.84 -12.50 3.93
N SER A 49 -22.78 -13.34 4.95
CA SER A 49 -23.09 -12.93 6.32
C SER A 49 -22.06 -11.92 6.85
N ASP A 50 -22.50 -11.07 7.76
CA ASP A 50 -21.64 -10.06 8.41
C ASP A 50 -20.40 -10.69 9.06
N THR A 51 -20.54 -11.89 9.64
CA THR A 51 -19.43 -12.63 10.26
C THR A 51 -18.37 -13.01 9.23
N VAL A 52 -18.76 -13.49 8.06
CA VAL A 52 -17.83 -13.88 6.98
C VAL A 52 -17.14 -12.63 6.42
N ALA A 53 -17.89 -11.55 6.19
CA ALA A 53 -17.35 -10.28 5.71
C ALA A 53 -16.36 -9.65 6.69
N ALA A 54 -16.69 -9.65 7.99
CA ALA A 54 -15.79 -9.17 9.04
C ALA A 54 -14.50 -10.01 9.13
N ASN A 55 -14.60 -11.33 8.96
CA ASN A 55 -13.44 -12.21 8.90
C ASN A 55 -12.55 -11.91 7.68
N MET A 56 -13.13 -11.61 6.51
CA MET A 56 -12.36 -11.22 5.32
C MET A 56 -11.57 -9.92 5.57
N GLN A 57 -12.20 -8.90 6.15
CA GLN A 57 -11.54 -7.65 6.47
C GLN A 57 -10.44 -7.84 7.54
N SER A 58 -10.72 -8.67 8.55
CA SER A 58 -9.75 -9.03 9.60
C SER A 58 -8.55 -9.79 9.03
N ASN A 59 -8.79 -10.71 8.11
CA ASN A 59 -7.73 -11.48 7.43
C ASN A 59 -6.84 -10.58 6.58
N LEU A 60 -7.40 -9.60 5.83
CA LEU A 60 -6.58 -8.62 5.13
C LEU A 60 -5.67 -7.87 6.11
N THR A 61 -6.22 -7.43 7.23
CA THR A 61 -5.46 -6.72 8.26
C THR A 61 -4.37 -7.63 8.86
N ALA A 62 -4.72 -8.82 9.30
CA ALA A 62 -3.79 -9.79 9.90
C ALA A 62 -2.64 -10.15 8.95
N PHE A 63 -2.94 -10.49 7.69
CA PHE A 63 -1.92 -10.81 6.70
C PHE A 63 -1.06 -9.60 6.33
N SER A 64 -1.62 -8.39 6.33
CA SER A 64 -0.85 -7.16 6.09
C SER A 64 0.18 -6.86 7.19
N TYR A 65 0.02 -7.42 8.39
CA TYR A 65 1.03 -7.35 9.46
C TYR A 65 1.92 -8.60 9.53
N LEU A 66 1.35 -9.78 9.31
CA LEU A 66 2.08 -11.04 9.43
C LEU A 66 3.05 -11.28 8.26
N LEU A 67 2.59 -11.13 7.02
CA LEU A 67 3.42 -11.41 5.84
C LEU A 67 4.65 -10.49 5.72
N PRO A 68 4.63 -9.21 6.12
CA PRO A 68 5.83 -8.37 6.13
C PRO A 68 6.97 -8.87 7.03
N LEU A 69 6.70 -9.73 8.02
CA LEU A 69 7.75 -10.38 8.81
C LEU A 69 8.58 -11.32 7.92
N PHE A 70 7.93 -12.12 7.10
CA PHE A 70 8.58 -13.02 6.16
C PHE A 70 9.12 -12.26 4.94
N GLY A 71 8.34 -11.34 4.38
CA GLY A 71 8.76 -10.48 3.27
C GLY A 71 9.98 -9.65 3.62
N GLY A 72 10.08 -9.18 4.87
CA GLY A 72 11.27 -8.49 5.37
C GLY A 72 12.54 -9.33 5.27
N ILE A 73 12.48 -10.62 5.61
CA ILE A 73 13.62 -11.52 5.49
C ILE A 73 14.09 -11.62 4.02
N VAL A 74 13.13 -11.75 3.09
CA VAL A 74 13.44 -11.84 1.66
C VAL A 74 14.06 -10.53 1.16
N VAL A 75 13.47 -9.40 1.49
CA VAL A 75 13.95 -8.06 1.09
C VAL A 75 15.32 -7.76 1.69
N ASP A 76 15.48 -8.01 3.00
CA ASP A 76 16.66 -7.60 3.75
C ASP A 76 17.86 -8.52 3.52
N ARG A 77 17.65 -9.80 3.13
CA ARG A 77 18.74 -10.76 2.93
C ARG A 77 19.09 -10.98 1.46
N TYR A 78 18.12 -10.89 0.54
CA TYR A 78 18.34 -11.41 -0.82
C TYR A 78 18.23 -10.35 -1.91
N ILE A 79 17.21 -9.47 -1.91
CA ILE A 79 16.90 -8.69 -3.10
C ILE A 79 17.23 -7.20 -2.93
N GLY A 80 16.92 -6.63 -1.77
CA GLY A 80 17.00 -5.18 -1.52
C GLY A 80 15.69 -4.43 -1.78
N ALA A 81 15.40 -3.47 -0.89
CA ALA A 81 14.12 -2.76 -0.84
C ALA A 81 13.83 -1.93 -2.10
N LYS A 82 14.86 -1.46 -2.82
CA LYS A 82 14.70 -0.67 -4.04
C LYS A 82 13.99 -1.44 -5.15
N TYR A 83 14.20 -2.74 -5.24
CA TYR A 83 13.58 -3.61 -6.26
C TYR A 83 12.24 -4.16 -5.80
N THR A 84 12.14 -4.54 -4.52
CA THR A 84 10.94 -5.19 -4.00
C THR A 84 9.78 -4.24 -3.80
N THR A 85 10.04 -2.96 -3.51
CA THR A 85 8.98 -1.95 -3.31
C THR A 85 8.06 -1.81 -4.53
N PRO A 86 8.55 -1.51 -5.75
CA PRO A 86 7.67 -1.40 -6.91
C PRO A 86 7.05 -2.74 -7.31
N VAL A 87 7.78 -3.86 -7.17
CA VAL A 87 7.24 -5.20 -7.43
C VAL A 87 6.10 -5.52 -6.45
N GLY A 88 6.24 -5.18 -5.18
CA GLY A 88 5.19 -5.34 -4.19
C GLY A 88 3.93 -4.56 -4.55
N MET A 89 4.08 -3.31 -5.00
CA MET A 89 2.94 -2.50 -5.46
C MET A 89 2.26 -3.10 -6.70
N MET A 90 3.03 -3.64 -7.65
CA MET A 90 2.48 -4.34 -8.81
C MET A 90 1.66 -5.56 -8.41
N ILE A 91 2.17 -6.40 -7.51
CA ILE A 91 1.46 -7.57 -6.99
C ILE A 91 0.17 -7.16 -6.27
N ALA A 92 0.23 -6.14 -5.41
CA ALA A 92 -0.96 -5.62 -4.74
C ALA A 92 -1.98 -5.05 -5.73
N GLY A 93 -1.53 -4.37 -6.79
CA GLY A 93 -2.38 -3.89 -7.87
C GLY A 93 -3.09 -5.02 -8.60
N VAL A 94 -2.39 -6.12 -8.92
CA VAL A 94 -3.01 -7.33 -9.49
C VAL A 94 -4.04 -7.90 -8.52
N GLY A 95 -3.74 -7.95 -7.22
CA GLY A 95 -4.69 -8.39 -6.20
C GLY A 95 -5.98 -7.58 -6.23
N TYR A 96 -5.92 -6.25 -6.22
CA TYR A 96 -7.11 -5.40 -6.32
C TYR A 96 -7.84 -5.54 -7.65
N TYR A 97 -7.11 -5.72 -8.75
CA TYR A 97 -7.75 -6.01 -10.04
C TYR A 97 -8.54 -7.32 -10.00
N MET A 98 -8.00 -8.37 -9.38
CA MET A 98 -8.75 -9.62 -9.15
C MET A 98 -10.00 -9.38 -8.31
N GLY A 99 -9.93 -8.52 -7.30
CA GLY A 99 -11.11 -8.10 -6.52
C GLY A 99 -12.20 -7.47 -7.37
N SER A 100 -11.84 -6.76 -8.43
CA SER A 100 -12.81 -6.12 -9.33
C SER A 100 -13.63 -7.09 -10.18
N VAL A 101 -13.13 -8.31 -10.33
CA VAL A 101 -13.81 -9.39 -11.09
C VAL A 101 -14.28 -10.54 -10.20
N ALA A 102 -14.09 -10.41 -8.88
CA ALA A 102 -14.47 -11.44 -7.93
C ALA A 102 -15.99 -11.51 -7.79
N THR A 103 -16.54 -12.72 -7.99
CA THR A 103 -17.96 -13.03 -7.81
C THR A 103 -18.21 -14.04 -6.69
N THR A 104 -17.15 -14.47 -6.02
CA THR A 104 -17.21 -15.49 -4.96
C THR A 104 -16.33 -15.10 -3.77
N ALA A 105 -16.63 -15.68 -2.60
CA ALA A 105 -15.79 -15.53 -1.41
C ALA A 105 -14.33 -15.94 -1.67
N THR A 106 -14.10 -17.02 -2.41
CA THR A 106 -12.75 -17.49 -2.76
C THR A 106 -11.98 -16.45 -3.56
N GLY A 107 -12.64 -15.76 -4.50
CA GLY A 107 -12.01 -14.67 -5.28
C GLY A 107 -11.56 -13.52 -4.39
N VAL A 108 -12.35 -13.16 -3.37
CA VAL A 108 -11.99 -12.12 -2.39
C VAL A 108 -10.80 -12.58 -1.51
N TYR A 109 -10.78 -13.84 -1.06
CA TYR A 109 -9.63 -14.35 -0.30
C TYR A 109 -8.35 -14.39 -1.15
N ALA A 110 -8.44 -14.72 -2.44
CA ALA A 110 -7.30 -14.65 -3.35
C ALA A 110 -6.79 -13.21 -3.52
N MET A 111 -7.69 -12.23 -3.66
CA MET A 111 -7.35 -10.80 -3.64
C MET A 111 -6.63 -10.44 -2.34
N ILE A 112 -7.20 -10.80 -1.18
CA ILE A 112 -6.62 -10.51 0.15
C ILE A 112 -5.19 -11.05 0.24
N PHE A 113 -4.98 -12.29 -0.17
CA PHE A 113 -3.66 -12.91 -0.15
C PHE A 113 -2.65 -12.18 -1.03
N LEU A 114 -3.01 -11.86 -2.28
CA LEU A 114 -2.12 -11.15 -3.21
C LEU A 114 -1.81 -9.72 -2.75
N VAL A 115 -2.82 -8.99 -2.27
CA VAL A 115 -2.61 -7.64 -1.73
C VAL A 115 -1.64 -7.71 -0.55
N SER A 116 -1.87 -8.61 0.40
CA SER A 116 -1.01 -8.75 1.58
C SER A 116 0.41 -9.20 1.23
N LEU A 117 0.56 -10.07 0.23
CA LEU A 117 1.88 -10.49 -0.30
C LEU A 117 2.61 -9.29 -0.93
N GLY A 118 1.91 -8.48 -1.72
CA GLY A 118 2.47 -7.25 -2.29
C GLY A 118 2.94 -6.28 -1.21
N LEU A 119 2.12 -6.07 -0.17
CA LEU A 119 2.47 -5.22 0.97
C LEU A 119 3.66 -5.77 1.78
N ALA A 120 3.82 -7.10 1.83
CA ALA A 120 4.97 -7.73 2.47
C ALA A 120 6.30 -7.34 1.81
N LEU A 121 6.29 -7.12 0.50
CA LEU A 121 7.45 -6.71 -0.28
C LEU A 121 7.65 -5.19 -0.32
N PHE A 122 6.64 -4.43 0.06
CA PHE A 122 6.71 -2.97 0.12
C PHE A 122 7.50 -2.51 1.36
N LYS A 123 8.74 -2.06 1.18
CA LYS A 123 9.68 -1.70 2.26
C LYS A 123 10.24 -0.29 2.08
N ASN A 124 9.37 0.70 1.99
CA ASN A 124 9.77 2.08 1.78
C ASN A 124 10.37 2.75 3.03
N GLY A 125 9.92 2.39 4.22
CA GLY A 125 10.43 2.95 5.48
C GLY A 125 11.94 2.84 5.67
N PRO A 126 12.58 1.66 5.49
CA PRO A 126 14.03 1.51 5.54
C PRO A 126 14.78 2.31 4.48
N ILE A 127 14.18 2.56 3.31
CA ILE A 127 14.76 3.40 2.26
C ILE A 127 14.79 4.86 2.74
N ILE A 128 13.67 5.36 3.26
CA ILE A 128 13.55 6.72 3.81
C ILE A 128 14.59 6.93 4.92
N GLY A 129 14.76 5.98 5.84
CA GLY A 129 15.76 6.07 6.90
C GLY A 129 17.21 6.12 6.41
N ARG A 130 17.49 5.63 5.18
CA ARG A 130 18.82 5.73 4.58
C ARG A 130 19.05 6.98 3.74
N VAL A 131 17.97 7.57 3.24
CA VAL A 131 18.00 8.82 2.50
C VAL A 131 18.29 10.00 3.43
N ILE A 132 17.86 9.91 4.68
CA ILE A 132 18.14 10.92 5.71
C ILE A 132 19.50 10.61 6.35
N THR A 133 20.48 11.46 6.12
CA THR A 133 21.85 11.29 6.62
C THR A 133 22.12 12.00 7.95
N GLU A 134 21.38 13.06 8.23
CA GLU A 134 21.52 13.86 9.45
C GLU A 134 20.63 13.29 10.56
N LYS A 135 21.21 12.95 11.72
CA LYS A 135 20.48 12.35 12.84
C LYS A 135 19.37 13.25 13.37
N GLU A 136 19.59 14.55 13.40
CA GLU A 136 18.62 15.54 13.85
C GLU A 136 17.39 15.64 12.93
N GLN A 137 17.51 15.21 11.67
CA GLN A 137 16.40 15.18 10.70
C GLN A 137 15.63 13.88 10.71
N MET A 138 16.11 12.84 11.38
CA MET A 138 15.50 11.51 11.34
C MET A 138 14.09 11.53 11.92
N ASP A 139 13.91 12.03 13.14
CA ASP A 139 12.60 12.08 13.80
C ASP A 139 11.60 12.97 13.06
N PRO A 140 11.95 14.21 12.61
CA PRO A 140 11.07 15.00 11.77
C PRO A 140 10.71 14.34 10.44
N ALA A 141 11.63 13.59 9.81
CA ALA A 141 11.37 12.89 8.56
C ALA A 141 10.37 11.74 8.76
N PHE A 142 10.51 10.95 9.81
CA PHE A 142 9.55 9.90 10.12
C PHE A 142 8.19 10.46 10.56
N ALA A 143 8.14 11.57 11.29
CA ALA A 143 6.90 12.27 11.62
C ALA A 143 6.18 12.76 10.35
N MET A 144 6.93 13.37 9.40
CA MET A 144 6.37 13.78 8.10
C MET A 144 5.88 12.58 7.30
N ARG A 145 6.65 11.49 7.22
CA ARG A 145 6.23 10.25 6.59
C ARG A 145 4.91 9.75 7.19
N TYR A 146 4.81 9.72 8.51
CA TYR A 146 3.59 9.29 9.19
C TYR A 146 2.38 10.18 8.87
N THR A 147 2.60 11.49 8.77
CA THR A 147 1.56 12.44 8.33
C THR A 147 1.05 12.10 6.92
N LEU A 148 1.96 11.83 5.97
CA LEU A 148 1.59 11.49 4.60
C LEU A 148 0.86 10.12 4.50
N VAL A 149 1.26 9.16 5.33
CA VAL A 149 0.55 7.88 5.50
C VAL A 149 -0.90 8.13 5.92
N ASN A 150 -1.13 9.00 6.91
CA ASN A 150 -2.48 9.31 7.40
C ASN A 150 -3.29 10.11 6.36
N VAL A 151 -2.67 11.01 5.61
CA VAL A 151 -3.33 11.71 4.49
C VAL A 151 -3.82 10.70 3.45
N GLY A 152 -2.98 9.76 3.02
CA GLY A 152 -3.39 8.70 2.10
C GLY A 152 -4.52 7.83 2.64
N ALA A 153 -4.45 7.46 3.93
CA ALA A 153 -5.49 6.68 4.61
C ALA A 153 -6.83 7.42 4.68
N PHE A 154 -6.79 8.69 5.05
CA PHE A 154 -7.99 9.54 5.11
C PHE A 154 -8.65 9.67 3.74
N ILE A 155 -7.89 10.03 2.71
CA ILE A 155 -8.41 10.18 1.35
C ILE A 155 -8.98 8.86 0.84
N GLY A 156 -8.28 7.74 1.03
CA GLY A 156 -8.72 6.42 0.60
C GLY A 156 -10.05 6.01 1.23
N THR A 157 -10.20 6.20 2.53
CA THR A 157 -11.44 5.89 3.25
C THR A 157 -12.58 6.82 2.85
N PHE A 158 -12.30 8.12 2.70
CA PHE A 158 -13.29 9.11 2.30
C PHE A 158 -13.84 8.85 0.88
N LEU A 159 -12.95 8.54 -0.06
CA LEU A 159 -13.32 8.28 -1.45
C LEU A 159 -14.26 7.08 -1.59
N VAL A 160 -14.12 6.05 -0.77
CA VAL A 160 -15.03 4.89 -0.81
C VAL A 160 -16.48 5.34 -0.67
N GLY A 161 -16.80 6.16 0.35
CA GLY A 161 -18.17 6.59 0.63
C GLY A 161 -18.87 7.24 -0.56
N ILE A 162 -18.11 7.95 -1.40
CA ILE A 162 -18.62 8.65 -2.57
C ILE A 162 -18.60 7.77 -3.82
N LEU A 163 -17.48 7.08 -4.06
CA LEU A 163 -17.24 6.41 -5.35
C LEU A 163 -18.23 5.27 -5.61
N TYR A 164 -18.47 4.38 -4.63
CA TYR A 164 -19.28 3.19 -4.90
C TYR A 164 -20.79 3.46 -4.97
N LYS A 165 -21.27 4.53 -4.33
CA LYS A 165 -22.71 4.89 -4.29
C LYS A 165 -23.07 5.97 -5.29
N ASP A 166 -22.28 7.06 -5.33
CA ASP A 166 -22.71 8.28 -6.00
C ASP A 166 -22.09 8.40 -7.39
N VAL A 167 -20.85 7.92 -7.59
CA VAL A 167 -20.12 8.06 -8.85
C VAL A 167 -20.32 6.85 -9.77
N PHE A 168 -20.21 5.66 -9.23
CA PHE A 168 -20.20 4.43 -10.03
C PHE A 168 -21.45 3.55 -9.87
N ALA A 169 -22.40 3.93 -9.01
CA ALA A 169 -23.67 3.23 -8.96
C ALA A 169 -24.48 3.52 -10.23
N LYS A 170 -25.03 2.48 -10.83
CA LYS A 170 -25.85 2.58 -12.03
C LYS A 170 -26.94 1.51 -12.01
N ASP A 171 -28.17 1.91 -12.34
CA ASP A 171 -29.31 1.00 -12.47
C ASP A 171 -29.55 0.10 -11.24
N GLY A 172 -29.30 0.64 -10.03
CA GLY A 172 -29.45 -0.07 -8.75
C GLY A 172 -28.26 -0.97 -8.37
N VAL A 173 -27.24 -1.07 -9.22
CA VAL A 173 -26.00 -1.80 -8.95
C VAL A 173 -24.94 -0.85 -8.41
N LEU A 174 -24.31 -1.22 -7.31
CA LEU A 174 -23.26 -0.45 -6.65
C LEU A 174 -21.92 -0.60 -7.39
N GLY A 175 -21.12 0.49 -7.36
CA GLY A 175 -19.87 0.58 -8.11
C GLY A 175 -18.66 -0.12 -7.47
N PHE A 176 -18.79 -1.35 -6.96
CA PHE A 176 -17.67 -2.06 -6.32
C PHE A 176 -16.54 -2.39 -7.27
N ALA A 177 -16.85 -2.97 -8.43
CA ALA A 177 -15.85 -3.35 -9.41
C ALA A 177 -15.01 -2.14 -9.92
N PRO A 178 -15.60 -0.99 -10.31
CA PRO A 178 -14.84 0.20 -10.62
C PRO A 178 -13.95 0.68 -9.47
N CYS A 179 -14.43 0.64 -8.23
CA CYS A 179 -13.64 1.07 -7.07
C CYS A 179 -12.41 0.19 -6.84
N PHE A 180 -12.53 -1.15 -6.97
CA PHE A 180 -11.37 -2.03 -6.93
C PHE A 180 -10.41 -1.81 -8.11
N LYS A 181 -10.91 -1.48 -9.30
CA LYS A 181 -10.07 -1.09 -10.45
C LYS A 181 -9.30 0.20 -10.16
N ILE A 182 -9.92 1.18 -9.50
CA ILE A 182 -9.24 2.42 -9.07
C ILE A 182 -8.16 2.10 -8.05
N ALA A 183 -8.43 1.25 -7.06
CA ALA A 183 -7.40 0.81 -6.11
C ALA A 183 -6.22 0.15 -6.83
N ALA A 184 -6.49 -0.73 -7.79
CA ALA A 184 -5.47 -1.34 -8.62
C ALA A 184 -4.66 -0.30 -9.42
N LEU A 185 -5.35 0.64 -10.08
CA LEU A 185 -4.73 1.71 -10.87
C LEU A 185 -3.81 2.59 -10.01
N ILE A 186 -4.24 2.95 -8.79
CA ILE A 186 -3.43 3.73 -7.87
C ILE A 186 -2.14 2.98 -7.49
N MET A 187 -2.21 1.67 -7.25
CA MET A 187 -1.02 0.83 -6.99
C MET A 187 -0.08 0.80 -8.19
N PHE A 188 -0.60 0.63 -9.41
CA PHE A 188 0.21 0.63 -10.62
C PHE A 188 0.84 2.01 -10.88
N LEU A 189 0.10 3.09 -10.69
CA LEU A 189 0.63 4.45 -10.81
C LEU A 189 1.73 4.71 -9.76
N GLY A 190 1.54 4.24 -8.53
CA GLY A 190 2.55 4.31 -7.48
C GLY A 190 3.81 3.50 -7.80
N ALA A 191 3.66 2.30 -8.40
CA ALA A 191 4.79 1.50 -8.88
C ALA A 191 5.55 2.21 -10.02
N CYS A 192 4.82 2.79 -10.98
CA CYS A 192 5.40 3.59 -12.05
C CYS A 192 6.10 4.84 -11.50
N TRP A 193 5.45 5.57 -10.58
CA TRP A 193 6.06 6.70 -9.88
C TRP A 193 7.38 6.30 -9.23
N TYR A 194 7.37 5.19 -8.49
CA TYR A 194 8.58 4.70 -7.83
C TYR A 194 9.67 4.37 -8.84
N PHE A 195 9.34 3.65 -9.91
CA PHE A 195 10.30 3.23 -10.93
C PHE A 195 10.89 4.42 -11.71
N PHE A 196 10.06 5.36 -12.16
CA PHE A 196 10.53 6.46 -13.02
C PHE A 196 11.06 7.65 -12.22
N VAL A 197 10.50 7.95 -11.06
CA VAL A 197 10.85 9.15 -10.28
C VAL A 197 11.77 8.80 -9.11
N CYS A 198 11.36 7.92 -8.19
CA CYS A 198 12.17 7.61 -7.01
C CYS A 198 13.49 6.95 -7.39
N TRP A 199 13.48 6.05 -8.35
CA TRP A 199 14.67 5.33 -8.80
C TRP A 199 15.81 6.26 -9.21
N ARG A 200 15.49 7.37 -9.87
CA ARG A 200 16.45 8.37 -10.31
C ARG A 200 17.14 9.07 -9.14
N PHE A 201 16.43 9.36 -8.06
CA PHE A 201 16.96 10.10 -6.91
C PHE A 201 17.57 9.20 -5.83
N LEU A 202 17.29 7.90 -5.85
CA LEU A 202 17.78 6.96 -4.85
C LEU A 202 19.25 6.53 -5.05
N GLY A 203 19.81 6.68 -6.24
CA GLY A 203 21.17 6.19 -6.54
C GLY A 203 21.32 4.72 -6.15
N ASP A 204 22.22 4.41 -5.22
CA ASP A 204 22.48 3.06 -4.72
C ASP A 204 21.72 2.69 -3.44
N VAL A 205 20.94 3.62 -2.89
CA VAL A 205 20.15 3.38 -1.68
C VAL A 205 19.14 2.26 -1.93
N GLY A 206 19.16 1.24 -1.09
CA GLY A 206 18.24 0.10 -1.16
C GLY A 206 18.53 -0.95 -2.24
N LYS A 207 19.59 -0.80 -3.06
CA LYS A 207 19.98 -1.80 -4.06
C LYS A 207 20.51 -3.09 -3.42
N ARG A 208 21.29 -2.96 -2.33
CA ARG A 208 21.88 -4.11 -1.65
C ARG A 208 21.03 -4.52 -0.45
N PRO A 209 20.95 -5.82 -0.16
CA PRO A 209 20.36 -6.30 1.07
C PRO A 209 20.99 -5.65 2.29
N PHE A 210 20.23 -5.56 3.38
CA PHE A 210 20.74 -5.02 4.64
C PHE A 210 21.72 -6.02 5.26
N LYS A 211 23.03 -5.87 5.04
CA LYS A 211 24.03 -6.61 5.81
C LYS A 211 23.96 -6.14 7.28
N LYS A 212 23.80 -7.08 8.21
CA LYS A 212 24.11 -6.81 9.62
C LYS A 212 25.54 -6.26 9.67
N THR A 213 25.70 -5.03 10.16
CA THR A 213 27.01 -4.55 10.58
C THR A 213 27.49 -5.52 11.64
N LYS A 214 28.61 -6.23 11.40
CA LYS A 214 29.27 -6.97 12.48
C LYS A 214 29.59 -5.93 13.55
N THR A 215 28.96 -6.07 14.70
CA THR A 215 29.39 -5.34 15.90
C THR A 215 30.85 -5.70 16.08
N GLN A 216 31.72 -4.73 15.98
CA GLN A 216 33.11 -4.91 16.41
C GLN A 216 33.04 -5.17 17.91
N GLU A 217 33.38 -6.38 18.31
CA GLU A 217 33.76 -6.72 19.66
C GLU A 217 35.06 -6.02 20.04
#